data_eb0ac5dfa079956af2b3e84bdea218c4
#
_entry.id   eb0ac5dfa079956af2b3e84bdea218c4
#
_cell.length_a   1.000
_cell.length_b   1.000
_cell.length_c   1.000
_cell.angle_alpha   90.00
_cell.angle_beta   90.00
_cell.angle_gamma   90.00
#
_symmetry.space_group_name_H-M   'P 1'
#
loop_
_entity.id
_entity.type
_entity.pdbx_description
1 polymer ?
#
loop_
_entity_poly.entity_id
_entity_poly.type
_entity_poly.pdbx_seq_one_letter_code
_entity_poly.pdbx_strand_id
1 'polypeptide(L)'
;MDLLTLLGIAIALAMDAFAVALATSLSLPRLTGRHLFRFGFHFGLFQALMPIIGWAAGLSIREYIEAFDHWLAFLLLGLVGGKMLWEAFHPDSVEQSDKDPTRGLSLVMLSIATSIDALAVGLTLSMLGLSIWTPALVIGLTAGILTLIGMMLGRRLGQHWGTRVEILGGMILIGIGLKILLEHTLLS
;
A
#
# COMPACT_ATOMS: atom_id res chain seq x y z
N MET A 1 -12.26 11.68 18.24
CA MET A 1 -11.83 10.27 18.06
C MET A 1 -10.78 9.98 19.12
N ASP A 2 -10.92 8.88 19.86
CA ASP A 2 -9.93 8.49 20.88
C ASP A 2 -8.63 7.98 20.23
N LEU A 3 -7.52 8.08 20.95
CA LEU A 3 -6.20 7.74 20.42
C LEU A 3 -6.08 6.25 20.05
N LEU A 4 -6.74 5.38 20.79
CA LEU A 4 -6.67 3.93 20.55
C LEU A 4 -7.35 3.54 19.24
N THR A 5 -8.52 4.09 18.97
CA THR A 5 -9.25 3.91 17.70
C THR A 5 -8.43 4.47 16.52
N LEU A 6 -7.82 5.65 16.69
CA LEU A 6 -6.98 6.23 15.65
C LEU A 6 -5.76 5.37 15.34
N LEU A 7 -5.07 4.86 16.36
CA LEU A 7 -3.95 3.95 16.16
C LEU A 7 -4.38 2.63 15.51
N GLY A 8 -5.53 2.09 15.89
CA GLY A 8 -6.10 0.89 15.26
C GLY A 8 -6.32 1.09 13.76
N ILE A 9 -6.97 2.20 13.39
CA ILE A 9 -7.18 2.57 11.97
C ILE A 9 -5.84 2.76 11.26
N ALA A 10 -4.91 3.51 11.86
CA ALA A 10 -3.61 3.78 11.26
C ALA A 10 -2.80 2.51 11.01
N ILE A 11 -2.82 1.54 11.93
CA ILE A 11 -2.15 0.25 11.77
C ILE A 11 -2.85 -0.57 10.67
N ALA A 12 -4.19 -0.61 10.66
CA ALA A 12 -4.95 -1.34 9.65
C ALA A 12 -4.61 -0.83 8.23
N LEU A 13 -4.65 0.51 8.03
CA LEU A 13 -4.31 1.11 6.74
C LEU A 13 -2.84 0.91 6.35
N ALA A 14 -1.94 0.90 7.32
CA ALA A 14 -0.51 0.72 7.06
C ALA A 14 -0.12 -0.72 6.70
N MET A 15 -1.02 -1.70 6.86
CA MET A 15 -0.74 -3.10 6.53
C MET A 15 -0.52 -3.31 5.02
N ASP A 16 -1.18 -2.55 4.16
CA ASP A 16 -0.97 -2.62 2.71
C ASP A 16 0.42 -2.12 2.35
N ALA A 17 0.83 -0.98 2.89
CA ALA A 17 2.17 -0.44 2.73
C ALA A 17 3.25 -1.41 3.26
N PHE A 18 3.00 -2.04 4.41
CA PHE A 18 3.87 -3.07 4.97
C PHE A 18 4.00 -4.28 4.04
N ALA A 19 2.87 -4.81 3.54
CA ALA A 19 2.85 -5.99 2.67
C ALA A 19 3.60 -5.73 1.35
N VAL A 20 3.35 -4.58 0.71
CA VAL A 20 4.02 -4.18 -0.54
C VAL A 20 5.51 -3.92 -0.30
N ALA A 21 5.90 -3.30 0.80
CA ALA A 21 7.29 -3.06 1.16
C ALA A 21 8.05 -4.36 1.42
N LEU A 22 7.40 -5.31 2.12
CA LEU A 22 7.93 -6.64 2.36
C LEU A 22 8.15 -7.36 1.03
N ALA A 23 7.14 -7.41 0.17
CA ALA A 23 7.20 -8.03 -1.13
C ALA A 23 8.28 -7.42 -2.03
N THR A 24 8.32 -6.10 -2.14
CA THR A 24 9.34 -5.40 -2.96
C THR A 24 10.75 -5.66 -2.46
N SER A 25 10.96 -5.75 -1.15
CA SER A 25 12.30 -5.99 -0.60
C SER A 25 12.83 -7.40 -0.85
N LEU A 26 11.95 -8.38 -1.14
CA LEU A 26 12.33 -9.73 -1.54
C LEU A 26 13.02 -9.74 -2.90
N SER A 27 12.54 -8.92 -3.83
CA SER A 27 13.07 -8.83 -5.21
C SER A 27 14.33 -7.96 -5.32
N LEU A 28 14.72 -7.26 -4.24
CA LEU A 28 15.90 -6.38 -4.27
C LEU A 28 17.19 -7.17 -4.02
N PRO A 29 18.20 -7.11 -4.92
CA PRO A 29 19.49 -7.78 -4.71
C PRO A 29 20.21 -7.29 -3.45
N ARG A 30 20.11 -6.00 -3.16
CA ARG A 30 20.67 -5.36 -1.96
C ARG A 30 19.76 -4.25 -1.43
N LEU A 31 19.40 -4.35 -0.15
CA LEU A 31 18.68 -3.28 0.54
C LEU A 31 19.68 -2.23 1.02
N THR A 32 19.49 -0.98 0.60
CA THR A 32 20.33 0.16 0.99
C THR A 32 19.53 1.15 1.82
N GLY A 33 20.20 2.01 2.59
CA GLY A 33 19.54 3.09 3.34
C GLY A 33 18.73 4.04 2.44
N ARG A 34 19.14 4.18 1.15
CA ARG A 34 18.38 4.99 0.18
C ARG A 34 17.05 4.34 -0.19
N HIS A 35 17.00 3.00 -0.30
CA HIS A 35 15.74 2.28 -0.56
C HIS A 35 14.79 2.45 0.62
N LEU A 36 15.28 2.24 1.84
CA LEU A 36 14.51 2.45 3.07
C LEU A 36 13.93 3.85 3.14
N PHE A 37 14.79 4.88 2.97
CA PHE A 37 14.33 6.27 3.02
C PHE A 37 13.26 6.56 1.96
N ARG A 38 13.48 6.15 0.71
CA ARG A 38 12.52 6.41 -0.37
C ARG A 38 11.17 5.75 -0.11
N PHE A 39 11.18 4.46 0.23
CA PHE A 39 9.94 3.74 0.53
C PHE A 39 9.24 4.33 1.74
N GLY A 40 9.91 4.44 2.88
CA GLY A 40 9.33 4.99 4.10
C GLY A 40 8.77 6.39 3.90
N PHE A 41 9.53 7.25 3.20
CA PHE A 41 9.11 8.63 2.92
C PHE A 41 7.90 8.69 1.97
N HIS A 42 7.93 8.01 0.81
CA HIS A 42 6.83 8.09 -0.14
C HIS A 42 5.57 7.43 0.39
N PHE A 43 5.66 6.24 0.94
CA PHE A 43 4.50 5.56 1.50
C PHE A 43 3.92 6.34 2.69
N GLY A 44 4.75 6.83 3.59
CA GLY A 44 4.29 7.69 4.70
C GLY A 44 3.66 8.99 4.21
N LEU A 45 4.27 9.64 3.20
CA LEU A 45 3.77 10.89 2.62
C LEU A 45 2.40 10.68 1.94
N PHE A 46 2.29 9.68 1.06
CA PHE A 46 1.03 9.42 0.36
C PHE A 46 -0.07 8.96 1.32
N GLN A 47 0.28 8.17 2.32
CA GLN A 47 -0.65 7.73 3.36
C GLN A 47 -1.14 8.89 4.25
N ALA A 48 -0.37 9.97 4.38
CA ALA A 48 -0.81 11.20 5.03
C ALA A 48 -1.60 12.11 4.09
N LEU A 49 -1.19 12.23 2.81
CA LEU A 49 -1.82 13.13 1.84
C LEU A 49 -3.19 12.64 1.38
N MET A 50 -3.35 11.33 1.16
CA MET A 50 -4.62 10.77 0.66
C MET A 50 -5.80 11.03 1.58
N PRO A 51 -5.74 10.85 2.91
CA PRO A 51 -6.86 11.22 3.77
C PRO A 51 -7.13 12.72 3.77
N ILE A 52 -6.11 13.58 3.58
CA ILE A 52 -6.33 15.03 3.43
C ILE A 52 -7.09 15.34 2.13
N ILE A 53 -6.71 14.69 1.03
CA ILE A 53 -7.39 14.82 -0.26
C ILE A 53 -8.83 14.29 -0.15
N GLY A 54 -9.04 13.12 0.45
CA GLY A 54 -10.36 12.54 0.68
C GLY A 54 -11.24 13.44 1.56
N TRP A 55 -10.67 14.02 2.61
CA TRP A 55 -11.38 14.97 3.47
C TRP A 55 -11.77 16.24 2.73
N ALA A 56 -10.87 16.82 1.93
CA ALA A 56 -11.16 17.98 1.11
C ALA A 56 -12.23 17.68 0.03
N ALA A 57 -12.15 16.50 -0.60
CA ALA A 57 -13.16 16.03 -1.54
C ALA A 57 -14.52 15.82 -0.87
N GLY A 58 -14.56 15.31 0.36
CA GLY A 58 -15.79 15.11 1.13
C GLY A 58 -16.54 16.41 1.46
N LEU A 59 -15.84 17.55 1.47
CA LEU A 59 -16.47 18.86 1.56
C LEU A 59 -17.20 19.25 0.26
N SER A 60 -16.84 18.65 -0.87
CA SER A 60 -17.28 19.07 -2.21
C SER A 60 -18.17 18.04 -2.94
N ILE A 61 -18.00 16.73 -2.72
CA ILE A 61 -18.61 15.68 -3.58
C ILE A 61 -18.99 14.45 -2.76
N ARG A 62 -20.23 14.40 -2.28
CA ARG A 62 -20.74 13.32 -1.41
C ARG A 62 -21.09 11.99 -2.09
N GLU A 63 -21.32 11.95 -3.40
CA GLU A 63 -22.05 10.82 -4.02
C GLU A 63 -21.25 9.96 -5.02
N TYR A 64 -20.03 10.37 -5.45
CA TYR A 64 -19.36 9.70 -6.57
C TYR A 64 -18.16 8.82 -6.21
N ILE A 65 -17.57 8.94 -5.02
CA ILE A 65 -16.30 8.25 -4.70
C ILE A 65 -16.52 6.83 -4.17
N GLU A 66 -17.60 6.56 -3.46
CA GLU A 66 -17.86 5.25 -2.85
C GLU A 66 -18.09 4.10 -3.86
N ALA A 67 -18.43 4.43 -5.11
CA ALA A 67 -18.78 3.42 -6.12
C ALA A 67 -17.56 2.74 -6.82
N PHE A 68 -16.38 3.34 -6.77
CA PHE A 68 -15.23 2.89 -7.59
C PHE A 68 -13.97 2.48 -6.82
N ASP A 69 -13.90 2.70 -5.52
CA ASP A 69 -12.70 2.47 -4.70
C ASP A 69 -12.25 1.00 -4.70
N HIS A 70 -13.20 0.06 -4.58
CA HIS A 70 -12.93 -1.37 -4.57
C HIS A 70 -12.43 -1.92 -5.92
N TRP A 71 -12.94 -1.39 -7.03
CA TRP A 71 -12.47 -1.75 -8.37
C TRP A 71 -11.03 -1.28 -8.60
N LEU A 72 -10.72 -0.07 -8.16
CA LEU A 72 -9.39 0.51 -8.27
C LEU A 72 -8.39 -0.24 -7.39
N ALA A 73 -8.76 -0.54 -6.13
CA ALA A 73 -7.94 -1.34 -5.23
C ALA A 73 -7.67 -2.75 -5.81
N PHE A 74 -8.71 -3.44 -6.30
CA PHE A 74 -8.54 -4.75 -6.94
C PHE A 74 -7.60 -4.70 -8.13
N LEU A 75 -7.78 -3.75 -9.05
CA LEU A 75 -6.96 -3.61 -10.24
C LEU A 75 -5.49 -3.35 -9.89
N LEU A 76 -5.23 -2.47 -8.94
CA LEU A 76 -3.86 -2.12 -8.52
C LEU A 76 -3.18 -3.27 -7.79
N LEU A 77 -3.86 -3.92 -6.85
CA LEU A 77 -3.32 -5.10 -6.13
C LEU A 77 -3.13 -6.29 -7.09
N GLY A 78 -4.06 -6.47 -8.03
CA GLY A 78 -3.97 -7.48 -9.08
C GLY A 78 -2.78 -7.25 -10.02
N LEU A 79 -2.52 -6.00 -10.41
CA LEU A 79 -1.35 -5.66 -11.23
C LEU A 79 -0.03 -5.90 -10.49
N VAL A 80 0.07 -5.48 -9.23
CA VAL A 80 1.29 -5.67 -8.43
C VAL A 80 1.52 -7.16 -8.16
N GLY A 81 0.50 -7.88 -7.67
CA GLY A 81 0.59 -9.31 -7.41
C GLY A 81 0.82 -10.14 -8.68
N GLY A 82 0.17 -9.78 -9.78
CA GLY A 82 0.36 -10.42 -11.09
C GLY A 82 1.78 -10.21 -11.62
N LYS A 83 2.34 -9.01 -11.47
CA LYS A 83 3.73 -8.73 -11.82
C LYS A 83 4.70 -9.58 -10.99
N MET A 84 4.49 -9.66 -9.69
CA MET A 84 5.33 -10.49 -8.80
C MET A 84 5.30 -11.98 -9.20
N LEU A 85 4.12 -12.51 -9.51
CA LEU A 85 3.99 -13.89 -9.99
C LEU A 85 4.68 -14.09 -11.33
N TRP A 86 4.50 -13.15 -12.25
CA TRP A 86 5.18 -13.22 -13.56
C TRP A 86 6.70 -13.25 -13.42
N GLU A 87 7.27 -12.37 -12.59
CA GLU A 87 8.72 -12.31 -12.32
C GLU A 87 9.21 -13.60 -11.65
N ALA A 88 8.44 -14.18 -10.72
CA ALA A 88 8.79 -15.42 -10.04
C ALA A 88 8.82 -16.65 -10.98
N PHE A 89 7.92 -16.71 -11.97
CA PHE A 89 7.87 -17.81 -12.94
C PHE A 89 8.78 -17.64 -14.14
N HIS A 90 9.27 -16.40 -14.40
CA HIS A 90 10.14 -16.09 -15.52
C HIS A 90 11.43 -15.39 -15.07
N PRO A 91 12.26 -16.04 -14.25
CA PRO A 91 13.48 -15.42 -13.71
C PRO A 91 14.46 -14.99 -14.80
N ASP A 92 14.46 -15.64 -15.97
CA ASP A 92 15.33 -15.34 -17.09
C ASP A 92 14.81 -14.21 -18.02
N SER A 93 13.52 -13.87 -17.93
CA SER A 93 12.90 -12.78 -18.69
C SER A 93 13.01 -11.43 -18.01
N VAL A 94 13.46 -11.41 -16.78
CA VAL A 94 13.91 -10.20 -16.11
C VAL A 94 15.25 -9.85 -16.76
N GLU A 95 15.21 -9.28 -17.99
CA GLU A 95 16.29 -8.42 -18.41
C GLU A 95 16.63 -7.58 -17.20
N GLN A 96 17.90 -7.56 -16.86
CA GLN A 96 18.46 -6.67 -15.87
C GLN A 96 18.11 -5.23 -16.26
N SER A 97 16.82 -4.94 -16.22
CA SER A 97 16.34 -3.59 -16.23
C SER A 97 16.88 -3.03 -14.92
N ASP A 98 17.92 -2.23 -15.03
CA ASP A 98 18.49 -1.40 -13.96
C ASP A 98 17.42 -0.48 -13.30
N LYS A 99 16.15 -0.76 -13.54
CA LYS A 99 15.00 -0.06 -12.99
C LYS A 99 14.70 -0.61 -11.61
N ASP A 100 15.49 -0.11 -10.67
CA ASP A 100 15.22 -0.20 -9.25
C ASP A 100 13.72 0.11 -8.99
N PRO A 101 12.87 -0.86 -8.57
CA PRO A 101 11.44 -0.63 -8.34
C PRO A 101 11.19 0.41 -7.24
N THR A 102 12.26 0.76 -6.50
CA THR A 102 12.24 1.80 -5.47
C THR A 102 12.48 3.20 -6.04
N ARG A 103 12.39 3.40 -7.38
CA ARG A 103 12.65 4.67 -8.04
C ARG A 103 11.55 5.08 -9.03
N GLY A 104 11.46 6.40 -9.20
CA GLY A 104 10.65 7.00 -10.25
C GLY A 104 9.17 6.71 -10.14
N LEU A 105 8.53 6.55 -11.29
CA LEU A 105 7.08 6.40 -11.40
C LEU A 105 6.54 5.15 -10.70
N SER A 106 7.30 4.05 -10.71
CA SER A 106 6.89 2.80 -10.06
C SER A 106 6.67 2.98 -8.56
N LEU A 107 7.58 3.68 -7.87
CA LEU A 107 7.44 3.97 -6.44
C LEU A 107 6.22 4.85 -6.15
N VAL A 108 6.00 5.89 -6.97
CA VAL A 108 4.86 6.79 -6.83
C VAL A 108 3.55 6.04 -7.05
N MET A 109 3.47 5.22 -8.11
CA MET A 109 2.29 4.40 -8.40
C MET A 109 1.97 3.42 -7.27
N LEU A 110 2.97 2.72 -6.73
CA LEU A 110 2.78 1.85 -5.58
C LEU A 110 2.28 2.61 -4.36
N SER A 111 2.87 3.78 -4.07
CA SER A 111 2.47 4.59 -2.91
C SER A 111 1.04 5.11 -3.05
N ILE A 112 0.62 5.51 -4.24
CA ILE A 112 -0.77 5.90 -4.52
C ILE A 112 -1.69 4.70 -4.33
N ALA A 113 -1.33 3.56 -4.94
CA ALA A 113 -2.14 2.35 -4.89
C ALA A 113 -2.47 1.89 -3.46
N THR A 114 -1.45 1.89 -2.59
CA THR A 114 -1.58 1.48 -1.18
C THR A 114 -2.23 2.53 -0.28
N SER A 115 -2.51 3.73 -0.79
CA SER A 115 -3.08 4.81 0.02
C SER A 115 -4.51 5.20 -0.39
N ILE A 116 -5.14 4.44 -1.28
CA ILE A 116 -6.51 4.70 -1.75
C ILE A 116 -7.53 4.51 -0.62
N ASP A 117 -7.33 3.52 0.22
CA ASP A 117 -8.14 3.25 1.41
C ASP A 117 -8.06 4.40 2.42
N ALA A 118 -6.90 5.03 2.56
CA ALA A 118 -6.73 6.22 3.39
C ALA A 118 -7.53 7.42 2.86
N LEU A 119 -7.73 7.52 1.54
CA LEU A 119 -8.61 8.51 0.94
C LEU A 119 -10.07 8.33 1.40
N ALA A 120 -10.56 7.09 1.42
CA ALA A 120 -11.92 6.77 1.90
C ALA A 120 -12.08 7.13 3.39
N VAL A 121 -11.06 6.85 4.23
CA VAL A 121 -11.06 7.27 5.64
C VAL A 121 -11.13 8.78 5.77
N GLY A 122 -10.37 9.53 4.96
CA GLY A 122 -10.44 10.99 4.94
C GLY A 122 -11.83 11.51 4.60
N LEU A 123 -12.47 10.92 3.58
CA LEU A 123 -13.84 11.23 3.18
C LEU A 123 -14.81 11.01 4.37
N THR A 124 -14.71 9.86 5.03
CA THR A 124 -15.54 9.53 6.20
C THR A 124 -15.35 10.54 7.34
N LEU A 125 -14.11 10.94 7.63
CA LEU A 125 -13.82 11.94 8.66
C LEU A 125 -14.42 13.31 8.32
N SER A 126 -14.45 13.68 7.03
CA SER A 126 -15.12 14.89 6.55
C SER A 126 -16.65 14.84 6.78
N MET A 127 -17.26 13.68 6.49
CA MET A 127 -18.71 13.49 6.71
C MET A 127 -19.07 13.57 8.19
N LEU A 128 -18.19 13.12 9.09
CA LEU A 128 -18.35 13.19 10.53
C LEU A 128 -18.01 14.57 11.12
N GLY A 129 -17.57 15.54 10.30
CA GLY A 129 -17.18 16.87 10.75
C GLY A 129 -15.90 16.88 11.62
N LEU A 130 -15.07 15.83 11.52
CA LEU A 130 -13.85 15.72 12.30
C LEU A 130 -12.66 16.36 11.61
N SER A 131 -11.70 16.86 12.41
CA SER A 131 -10.45 17.42 11.90
C SER A 131 -9.55 16.33 11.34
N ILE A 132 -8.95 16.57 10.17
CA ILE A 132 -8.10 15.61 9.45
C ILE A 132 -6.63 15.64 9.90
N TRP A 133 -6.14 16.73 10.48
CA TRP A 133 -4.70 16.97 10.66
C TRP A 133 -4.03 15.93 11.54
N THR A 134 -4.60 15.64 12.70
CA THR A 134 -4.06 14.62 13.62
C THR A 134 -4.16 13.21 13.04
N PRO A 135 -5.30 12.77 12.49
CA PRO A 135 -5.40 11.48 11.79
C PRO A 135 -4.39 11.33 10.65
N ALA A 136 -4.27 12.30 9.77
CA ALA A 136 -3.34 12.24 8.63
C ALA A 136 -1.88 12.08 9.09
N LEU A 137 -1.46 12.82 10.12
CA LEU A 137 -0.11 12.70 10.67
C LEU A 137 0.15 11.31 11.26
N VAL A 138 -0.78 10.81 12.07
CA VAL A 138 -0.64 9.49 12.72
C VAL A 138 -0.64 8.37 11.69
N ILE A 139 -1.55 8.41 10.70
CA ILE A 139 -1.63 7.42 9.62
C ILE A 139 -0.32 7.43 8.82
N GLY A 140 0.16 8.59 8.40
CA GLY A 140 1.40 8.70 7.61
C GLY A 140 2.65 8.22 8.36
N LEU A 141 2.79 8.59 9.64
CA LEU A 141 3.92 8.13 10.47
C LEU A 141 3.87 6.61 10.67
N THR A 142 2.70 6.07 10.98
CA THR A 142 2.52 4.62 11.18
C THR A 142 2.84 3.86 9.90
N ALA A 143 2.36 4.34 8.75
CA ALA A 143 2.65 3.73 7.45
C ALA A 143 4.15 3.79 7.11
N GLY A 144 4.80 4.92 7.33
CA GLY A 144 6.25 5.05 7.12
C GLY A 144 7.04 4.06 7.98
N ILE A 145 6.72 3.95 9.26
CA ILE A 145 7.38 3.02 10.19
C ILE A 145 7.15 1.56 9.77
N LEU A 146 5.90 1.17 9.50
CA LEU A 146 5.56 -0.19 9.09
C LEU A 146 6.18 -0.54 7.73
N THR A 147 6.25 0.39 6.80
CA THR A 147 6.97 0.23 5.53
C THR A 147 8.45 -0.11 5.76
N LEU A 148 9.13 0.61 6.66
CA LEU A 148 10.52 0.32 7.00
C LEU A 148 10.70 -1.07 7.62
N ILE A 149 9.80 -1.44 8.53
CA ILE A 149 9.79 -2.77 9.16
C ILE A 149 9.55 -3.85 8.08
N GLY A 150 8.59 -3.64 7.19
CA GLY A 150 8.29 -4.54 6.07
C GLY A 150 9.49 -4.78 5.17
N MET A 151 10.18 -3.71 4.76
CA MET A 151 11.41 -3.83 3.94
C MET A 151 12.54 -4.57 4.65
N MET A 152 12.74 -4.30 5.94
CA MET A 152 13.80 -4.97 6.73
C MET A 152 13.49 -6.45 6.93
N LEU A 153 12.22 -6.78 7.18
CA LEU A 153 11.76 -8.16 7.38
C LEU A 153 11.82 -8.94 6.07
N GLY A 154 11.32 -8.37 4.97
CA GLY A 154 11.32 -9.01 3.66
C GLY A 154 12.74 -9.36 3.21
N ARG A 155 13.72 -8.47 3.43
CA ARG A 155 15.13 -8.80 3.15
C ARG A 155 15.62 -10.04 3.92
N ARG A 156 15.28 -10.14 5.22
CA ARG A 156 15.68 -11.29 6.02
C ARG A 156 15.05 -12.59 5.51
N LEU A 157 13.78 -12.53 5.14
CA LEU A 157 13.04 -13.66 4.59
C LEU A 157 13.55 -14.05 3.20
N GLY A 158 13.79 -13.07 2.31
CA GLY A 158 14.30 -13.32 0.96
C GLY A 158 15.64 -14.02 0.90
N GLN A 159 16.53 -13.76 1.85
CA GLN A 159 17.81 -14.43 1.95
C GLN A 159 17.71 -15.93 2.25
N HIS A 160 16.59 -16.39 2.85
CA HIS A 160 16.41 -17.77 3.27
C HIS A 160 15.45 -18.56 2.38
N TRP A 161 14.49 -17.92 1.75
CA TRP A 161 13.34 -18.58 1.11
C TRP A 161 13.12 -18.21 -0.37
N GLY A 162 13.83 -17.21 -0.89
CA GLY A 162 13.86 -16.83 -2.32
C GLY A 162 12.49 -16.79 -3.00
N THR A 163 12.40 -17.38 -4.19
CA THR A 163 11.22 -17.41 -5.07
C THR A 163 9.93 -17.91 -4.40
N ARG A 164 10.02 -18.78 -3.39
CA ARG A 164 8.82 -19.29 -2.70
C ARG A 164 8.07 -18.20 -1.94
N VAL A 165 8.77 -17.27 -1.31
CA VAL A 165 8.16 -16.15 -0.58
C VAL A 165 7.59 -15.12 -1.55
N GLU A 166 8.22 -14.94 -2.69
CA GLU A 166 7.75 -14.05 -3.76
C GLU A 166 6.42 -14.54 -4.34
N ILE A 167 6.31 -15.84 -4.64
CA ILE A 167 5.05 -16.47 -5.07
C ILE A 167 3.97 -16.32 -4.00
N LEU A 168 4.29 -16.62 -2.73
CA LEU A 168 3.34 -16.46 -1.63
C LEU A 168 2.87 -15.02 -1.47
N GLY A 169 3.78 -14.05 -1.53
CA GLY A 169 3.43 -12.63 -1.46
C GLY A 169 2.48 -12.18 -2.59
N GLY A 170 2.79 -12.57 -3.83
CA GLY A 170 1.94 -12.30 -4.98
C GLY A 170 0.54 -12.93 -4.86
N MET A 171 0.47 -14.19 -4.42
CA MET A 171 -0.82 -14.86 -4.20
C MET A 171 -1.65 -14.21 -3.09
N ILE A 172 -1.02 -13.78 -2.01
CA ILE A 172 -1.71 -13.08 -0.90
C ILE A 172 -2.29 -11.76 -1.40
N LEU A 173 -1.52 -10.96 -2.15
CA LEU A 173 -1.99 -9.67 -2.68
C LEU A 173 -3.18 -9.84 -3.63
N ILE A 174 -3.11 -10.80 -4.54
CA ILE A 174 -4.23 -11.13 -5.43
C ILE A 174 -5.44 -11.62 -4.63
N GLY A 175 -5.22 -12.47 -3.62
CA GLY A 175 -6.26 -12.98 -2.75
C GLY A 175 -6.97 -11.87 -1.96
N ILE A 176 -6.22 -10.90 -1.44
CA ILE A 176 -6.78 -9.73 -0.76
C ILE A 176 -7.59 -8.87 -1.73
N GLY A 177 -7.06 -8.59 -2.92
CA GLY A 177 -7.77 -7.83 -3.94
C GLY A 177 -9.07 -8.50 -4.37
N LEU A 178 -9.05 -9.82 -4.58
CA LEU A 178 -10.24 -10.60 -4.92
C LEU A 178 -11.27 -10.63 -3.78
N LYS A 179 -10.80 -10.76 -2.53
CA LYS A 179 -11.68 -10.72 -1.35
C LYS A 179 -12.42 -9.39 -1.28
N ILE A 180 -11.70 -8.27 -1.40
CA ILE A 180 -12.28 -6.91 -1.39
C ILE A 180 -13.35 -6.77 -2.49
N LEU A 181 -13.05 -7.23 -3.70
CA LEU A 181 -13.99 -7.18 -4.81
C LEU A 181 -15.26 -8.01 -4.54
N LEU A 182 -15.10 -9.24 -4.02
CA LEU A 182 -16.23 -10.13 -3.73
C LEU A 182 -17.11 -9.61 -2.59
N GLU A 183 -16.51 -9.07 -1.52
CA GLU A 183 -17.25 -8.50 -0.41
C GLU A 183 -18.14 -7.34 -0.86
N HIS A 184 -17.67 -6.50 -1.78
CA HIS A 184 -18.45 -5.38 -2.29
C HIS A 184 -19.48 -5.76 -3.38
N THR A 185 -19.19 -6.78 -4.20
CA THR A 185 -20.10 -7.17 -5.29
C THR A 185 -21.17 -8.18 -4.86
N LEU A 186 -20.93 -8.98 -3.82
CA LEU A 186 -21.86 -10.02 -3.36
C LEU A 186 -22.65 -9.63 -2.09
N LEU A 187 -22.19 -8.63 -1.36
CA LEU A 187 -22.80 -8.20 -0.09
C LEU A 187 -23.48 -6.82 -0.17
N SER A 188 -23.43 -6.16 -1.34
CA SER A 188 -24.22 -4.98 -1.65
C SER A 188 -25.49 -5.41 -2.39
#